data_6b25d28315554b305f6f8a384c315746
#
_entry.id   6b25d28315554b305f6f8a384c315746
#
_cell.length_a   1.000
_cell.length_b   1.000
_cell.length_c   1.000
_cell.angle_alpha   90.00
_cell.angle_beta   90.00
_cell.angle_gamma   90.00
#
_symmetry.space_group_name_H-M   'P 1'
#
loop_
_entity.id
_entity.type
_entity.pdbx_description
1 polymer ?
#
loop_
_entity_poly.entity_id
_entity_poly.type
_entity_poly.pdbx_seq_one_letter_code
_entity_poly.pdbx_strand_id
1 'polypeptide(L)'
;MQSSWPYLVIGKRSQWGTYGILDNVYNCFKYLAHLKHDWKYYQYMSGSDLPLRTNLEMVRIMKALNGSINSDIEEYEMDRYRTMEGIHPPVPLFKSAMSVSMPRAAANYIVRSQKVKRLLRYLSHTWIPDESFWTSVAGNAPYTPKLVLVTGSICLVLRVPGSYRARDIIWLRKHMNMNPPWEKTTSSVGTTYIGRYQVWEWQKVCGVLDVPDIITRPELIVHKLSLSVEPAAFMCILKEIRYRSHNPIEFDATSYSEMPTVELYSGKRITELTHPEWLLQSSFYRG
;
A
#
# COMPACT_ATOMS: atom_id res chain seq x y z
N MET A 1 -9.66 -26.67 18.32
CA MET A 1 -8.97 -27.12 17.10
C MET A 1 -7.86 -26.12 16.82
N GLN A 2 -6.61 -26.48 17.09
CA GLN A 2 -5.46 -25.71 16.67
C GLN A 2 -5.34 -25.87 15.15
N SER A 3 -5.68 -24.83 14.38
CA SER A 3 -5.38 -24.78 12.97
C SER A 3 -3.88 -24.57 12.84
N SER A 4 -3.14 -25.63 12.59
CA SER A 4 -1.74 -25.53 12.18
C SER A 4 -1.69 -24.92 10.79
N TRP A 5 -1.54 -23.60 10.73
CA TRP A 5 -1.20 -22.95 9.46
C TRP A 5 0.19 -23.42 9.05
N PRO A 6 0.37 -23.96 7.86
CA PRO A 6 1.69 -24.33 7.42
C PRO A 6 2.53 -23.07 7.28
N TYR A 7 3.58 -22.94 8.06
CA TYR A 7 4.62 -21.95 7.82
C TYR A 7 5.31 -22.32 6.52
N LEU A 8 5.04 -21.56 5.49
CA LEU A 8 5.73 -21.73 4.22
C LEU A 8 6.83 -20.68 4.11
N VAL A 9 8.06 -21.11 4.16
CA VAL A 9 9.22 -20.26 3.86
C VAL A 9 9.42 -20.25 2.35
N ILE A 10 8.91 -19.21 1.68
CA ILE A 10 9.17 -18.99 0.27
C ILE A 10 10.12 -17.79 0.17
N GLY A 11 11.40 -18.02 0.10
CA GLY A 11 12.30 -16.89 -0.06
C GLY A 11 13.76 -17.33 -0.21
N LYS A 12 14.46 -16.57 -1.01
CA LYS A 12 15.92 -16.65 -1.14
C LYS A 12 16.53 -15.48 -0.37
N ARG A 13 17.74 -15.66 0.14
CA ARG A 13 18.49 -14.55 0.72
C ARG A 13 18.61 -13.42 -0.30
N SER A 14 18.21 -12.21 0.05
CA SER A 14 18.22 -11.05 -0.83
C SER A 14 18.98 -9.91 -0.18
N GLN A 15 19.64 -9.09 -1.01
CA GLN A 15 20.27 -7.85 -0.57
C GLN A 15 19.29 -6.69 -0.71
N TRP A 16 19.39 -5.70 0.18
CA TRP A 16 18.58 -4.49 0.13
C TRP A 16 18.75 -3.76 -1.22
N GLY A 17 17.65 -3.23 -1.74
CA GLY A 17 17.61 -2.51 -3.00
C GLY A 17 17.69 -3.37 -4.25
N THR A 18 17.81 -4.69 -4.13
CA THR A 18 17.86 -5.61 -5.27
C THR A 18 16.50 -6.20 -5.61
N TYR A 19 16.36 -6.68 -6.84
CA TYR A 19 15.16 -7.37 -7.33
C TYR A 19 14.78 -8.60 -6.48
N GLY A 20 15.74 -9.22 -5.80
CA GLY A 20 15.47 -10.38 -4.96
C GLY A 20 14.42 -10.14 -3.87
N ILE A 21 14.29 -8.92 -3.37
CA ILE A 21 13.23 -8.56 -2.40
C ILE A 21 11.87 -8.64 -3.09
N LEU A 22 11.71 -7.96 -4.22
CA LEU A 22 10.46 -7.99 -4.99
C LEU A 22 10.10 -9.41 -5.45
N ASP A 23 11.10 -10.20 -5.90
CA ASP A 23 10.89 -11.60 -6.32
C ASP A 23 10.35 -12.45 -5.17
N ASN A 24 10.92 -12.34 -3.97
CA ASN A 24 10.43 -13.03 -2.78
C ASN A 24 9.00 -12.64 -2.42
N VAL A 25 8.70 -11.33 -2.36
CA VAL A 25 7.37 -10.81 -2.05
C VAL A 25 6.36 -11.28 -3.10
N TYR A 26 6.72 -11.18 -4.38
CA TYR A 26 5.83 -11.60 -5.47
C TYR A 26 5.59 -13.10 -5.50
N ASN A 27 6.59 -13.92 -5.21
CA ASN A 27 6.42 -15.38 -5.14
C ASN A 27 5.52 -15.79 -3.97
N CYS A 28 5.64 -15.16 -2.80
CA CYS A 28 4.73 -15.34 -1.69
C CYS A 28 3.29 -14.92 -2.08
N PHE A 29 3.13 -13.74 -2.65
CA PHE A 29 1.85 -13.23 -3.15
C PHE A 29 1.22 -14.17 -4.19
N LYS A 30 2.00 -14.65 -5.15
CA LYS A 30 1.57 -15.62 -6.16
C LYS A 30 1.10 -16.93 -5.53
N TYR A 31 1.82 -17.44 -4.55
CA TYR A 31 1.42 -18.63 -3.80
C TYR A 31 0.06 -18.42 -3.13
N LEU A 32 -0.11 -17.33 -2.39
CA LEU A 32 -1.36 -16.99 -1.72
C LEU A 32 -2.53 -16.82 -2.70
N ALA A 33 -2.29 -16.25 -3.88
CA ALA A 33 -3.30 -16.11 -4.93
C ALA A 33 -3.80 -17.47 -5.47
N HIS A 34 -2.95 -18.52 -5.43
CA HIS A 34 -3.31 -19.87 -5.88
C HIS A 34 -3.92 -20.74 -4.78
N LEU A 35 -3.87 -20.30 -3.51
CA LEU A 35 -4.49 -21.05 -2.44
C LEU A 35 -6.00 -21.18 -2.61
N LYS A 36 -6.52 -22.41 -2.45
CA LYS A 36 -7.96 -22.71 -2.42
C LYS A 36 -8.57 -22.31 -1.07
N HIS A 37 -8.33 -21.09 -0.63
CA HIS A 37 -8.89 -20.52 0.59
C HIS A 37 -9.70 -19.29 0.24
N ASP A 38 -10.80 -19.03 0.94
CA ASP A 38 -11.74 -17.93 0.61
C ASP A 38 -11.31 -16.60 1.27
N TRP A 39 -10.03 -16.25 1.18
CA TRP A 39 -9.55 -14.95 1.62
C TRP A 39 -10.05 -13.84 0.67
N LYS A 40 -10.29 -12.64 1.19
CA LYS A 40 -10.85 -11.50 0.45
C LYS A 40 -9.82 -10.43 0.14
N TYR A 41 -8.94 -10.15 1.08
CA TYR A 41 -7.88 -9.14 0.95
C TYR A 41 -6.53 -9.71 1.38
N TYR A 42 -5.51 -9.31 0.65
CA TYR A 42 -4.11 -9.47 1.00
C TYR A 42 -3.61 -8.20 1.65
N GLN A 43 -2.91 -8.29 2.77
CA GLN A 43 -2.19 -7.21 3.42
C GLN A 43 -0.75 -7.64 3.61
N TYR A 44 0.17 -6.87 3.04
CA TYR A 44 1.59 -7.10 3.27
C TYR A 44 2.01 -6.58 4.64
N MET A 45 2.82 -7.36 5.33
CA MET A 45 3.52 -6.98 6.57
C MET A 45 4.97 -7.46 6.50
N SER A 46 5.88 -6.65 6.99
CA SER A 46 7.29 -7.03 7.17
C SER A 46 7.55 -7.59 8.57
N GLY A 47 8.76 -8.13 8.79
CA GLY A 47 9.12 -8.68 10.11
C GLY A 47 9.28 -7.64 11.22
N SER A 48 9.22 -6.34 10.90
CA SER A 48 9.30 -5.23 11.87
C SER A 48 8.00 -4.43 11.96
N ASP A 49 6.90 -5.00 11.48
CA ASP A 49 5.57 -4.39 11.51
C ASP A 49 4.71 -4.99 12.62
N LEU A 50 3.83 -4.16 13.19
CA LEU A 50 2.72 -4.62 14.02
C LEU A 50 1.39 -4.07 13.53
N PRO A 51 0.28 -4.83 13.71
CA PRO A 51 -1.04 -4.29 13.42
C PRO A 51 -1.42 -3.20 14.43
N LEU A 52 -2.06 -2.14 13.94
CA LEU A 52 -2.71 -1.10 14.73
C LEU A 52 -4.22 -1.32 14.86
N ARG A 53 -4.72 -2.32 14.17
CA ARG A 53 -6.15 -2.70 14.12
C ARG A 53 -6.32 -4.13 14.53
N THR A 54 -7.38 -4.39 15.27
CA THR A 54 -7.82 -5.77 15.56
C THR A 54 -8.29 -6.45 14.27
N ASN A 55 -8.38 -7.78 14.27
CA ASN A 55 -8.90 -8.51 13.11
C ASN A 55 -10.31 -8.05 12.72
N LEU A 56 -11.17 -7.75 13.70
CA LEU A 56 -12.53 -7.28 13.45
C LEU A 56 -12.55 -5.90 12.79
N GLU A 57 -11.75 -4.96 13.32
CA GLU A 57 -11.57 -3.62 12.73
C GLU A 57 -11.02 -3.73 11.30
N MET A 58 -9.98 -4.56 11.09
CA MET A 58 -9.43 -4.81 9.74
C MET A 58 -10.48 -5.32 8.76
N VAL A 59 -11.32 -6.27 9.17
CA VAL A 59 -12.39 -6.78 8.31
C VAL A 59 -13.39 -5.67 7.95
N ARG A 60 -13.75 -4.80 8.89
CA ARG A 60 -14.63 -3.65 8.63
C ARG A 60 -13.99 -2.65 7.65
N ILE A 61 -12.72 -2.32 7.86
CA ILE A 61 -11.96 -1.43 6.96
C ILE A 61 -11.87 -2.05 5.56
N MET A 62 -11.47 -3.32 5.44
CA MET A 62 -11.36 -3.98 4.13
C MET A 62 -12.70 -4.06 3.40
N LYS A 63 -13.82 -4.16 4.12
CA LYS A 63 -15.17 -4.04 3.52
C LYS A 63 -15.43 -2.62 3.03
N ALA A 64 -15.04 -1.59 3.79
CA ALA A 64 -15.19 -0.18 3.39
C ALA A 64 -14.34 0.16 2.15
N LEU A 65 -13.17 -0.47 1.97
CA LEU A 65 -12.38 -0.33 0.74
C LEU A 65 -13.09 -0.86 -0.52
N ASN A 66 -14.15 -1.63 -0.36
CA ASN A 66 -15.07 -2.06 -1.42
C ASN A 66 -14.38 -2.60 -2.69
N GLY A 67 -13.35 -3.41 -2.53
CA GLY A 67 -12.61 -4.01 -3.66
C GLY A 67 -11.56 -3.09 -4.29
N SER A 68 -11.32 -1.89 -3.77
CA SER A 68 -10.23 -1.04 -4.22
C SER A 68 -8.88 -1.53 -3.69
N ILE A 69 -7.82 -1.24 -4.44
CA ILE A 69 -6.44 -1.43 -3.98
C ILE A 69 -6.04 -0.19 -3.20
N ASN A 70 -5.37 -0.37 -2.07
CA ASN A 70 -4.72 0.71 -1.35
C ASN A 70 -3.21 0.48 -1.32
N SER A 71 -2.46 1.37 -1.94
CA SER A 71 -1.00 1.41 -1.93
C SER A 71 -0.52 2.85 -1.81
N ASP A 72 0.69 3.04 -1.34
CA ASP A 72 1.34 4.33 -1.32
C ASP A 72 1.59 4.83 -2.76
N ILE A 73 1.43 6.15 -2.98
CA ILE A 73 1.43 6.73 -4.32
C ILE A 73 2.33 7.95 -4.36
N GLU A 74 3.44 7.84 -5.06
CA GLU A 74 4.37 8.95 -5.29
C GLU A 74 4.84 8.98 -6.74
N GLU A 75 5.41 10.12 -7.16
CA GLU A 75 6.08 10.20 -8.45
C GLU A 75 7.29 9.27 -8.47
N TYR A 76 7.56 8.69 -9.64
CA TYR A 76 8.70 7.80 -9.79
C TYR A 76 10.01 8.57 -9.67
N GLU A 77 10.95 8.05 -8.89
CA GLU A 77 12.29 8.60 -8.72
C GLU A 77 13.17 8.18 -9.91
N MET A 78 13.58 9.15 -10.73
CA MET A 78 14.28 8.89 -11.98
C MET A 78 15.68 8.32 -11.81
N ASP A 79 16.32 8.54 -10.67
CA ASP A 79 17.62 7.96 -10.29
C ASP A 79 17.57 6.44 -10.06
N ARG A 80 16.37 5.88 -9.91
CA ARG A 80 16.16 4.43 -9.84
C ARG A 80 16.33 3.72 -11.19
N TYR A 81 16.33 4.48 -12.29
CA TYR A 81 16.71 3.93 -13.58
C TYR A 81 18.21 3.60 -13.60
N ARG A 82 18.53 2.33 -13.63
CA ARG A 82 19.87 1.89 -14.01
C ARG A 82 19.92 1.80 -15.53
N THR A 83 20.87 2.48 -16.13
CA THR A 83 21.16 2.56 -17.57
C THR A 83 20.56 1.43 -18.41
N MET A 84 19.35 1.68 -18.90
CA MET A 84 18.70 0.84 -19.90
C MET A 84 18.37 1.73 -21.09
N GLU A 85 19.40 2.13 -21.81
CA GLU A 85 19.24 2.89 -23.05
C GLU A 85 18.32 2.12 -24.01
N GLY A 86 17.24 2.78 -24.43
CA GLY A 86 16.31 2.24 -25.41
C GLY A 86 15.23 1.28 -24.88
N ILE A 87 15.22 0.92 -23.59
CA ILE A 87 14.16 0.06 -23.03
C ILE A 87 13.16 0.90 -22.24
N HIS A 88 11.93 0.99 -22.74
CA HIS A 88 10.85 1.70 -22.07
C HIS A 88 10.05 0.79 -21.13
N PRO A 89 9.58 1.31 -19.98
CA PRO A 89 8.70 0.55 -19.09
C PRO A 89 7.39 0.22 -19.81
N PRO A 90 6.82 -0.98 -19.58
CA PRO A 90 5.58 -1.40 -20.25
C PRO A 90 4.34 -0.63 -19.78
N VAL A 91 4.44 0.11 -18.68
CA VAL A 91 3.43 1.00 -18.11
C VAL A 91 4.13 2.19 -17.45
N PRO A 92 3.46 3.33 -17.25
CA PRO A 92 3.97 4.40 -16.39
C PRO A 92 4.37 3.88 -15.02
N LEU A 93 5.55 4.26 -14.56
CA LEU A 93 6.04 3.89 -13.24
C LEU A 93 5.66 4.92 -12.19
N PHE A 94 5.44 4.43 -10.98
CA PHE A 94 5.21 5.23 -9.78
C PHE A 94 6.04 4.66 -8.65
N LYS A 95 6.42 5.50 -7.69
CA LYS A 95 6.97 5.04 -6.43
C LYS A 95 5.84 4.62 -5.50
N SER A 96 6.08 3.62 -4.68
CA SER A 96 5.16 3.12 -3.67
C SER A 96 5.92 2.56 -2.48
N ALA A 97 5.25 2.38 -1.35
CA ALA A 97 5.77 1.49 -0.33
C ALA A 97 5.70 0.03 -0.81
N MET A 98 6.48 -0.85 -0.20
CA MET A 98 6.37 -2.29 -0.42
C MET A 98 5.05 -2.86 0.13
N SER A 99 4.44 -2.19 1.10
CA SER A 99 3.17 -2.58 1.69
C SER A 99 1.99 -2.21 0.79
N VAL A 100 1.00 -3.09 0.73
CA VAL A 100 -0.22 -2.92 -0.07
C VAL A 100 -1.38 -3.67 0.55
N SER A 101 -2.58 -3.09 0.46
CA SER A 101 -3.84 -3.79 0.71
C SER A 101 -4.48 -4.10 -0.64
N MET A 102 -4.74 -5.38 -0.94
CA MET A 102 -5.14 -5.80 -2.27
C MET A 102 -6.29 -6.81 -2.25
N PRO A 103 -7.39 -6.56 -2.98
CA PRO A 103 -8.49 -7.50 -3.07
C PRO A 103 -8.11 -8.74 -3.89
N ARG A 104 -8.72 -9.88 -3.58
CA ARG A 104 -8.46 -11.15 -4.25
C ARG A 104 -8.63 -11.10 -5.77
N ALA A 105 -9.61 -10.35 -6.25
CA ALA A 105 -9.83 -10.19 -7.69
C ALA A 105 -8.61 -9.58 -8.39
N ALA A 106 -7.99 -8.57 -7.77
CA ALA A 106 -6.75 -7.96 -8.26
C ALA A 106 -5.59 -8.96 -8.23
N ALA A 107 -5.43 -9.68 -7.12
CA ALA A 107 -4.38 -10.69 -6.98
C ALA A 107 -4.47 -11.76 -8.08
N ASN A 108 -5.67 -12.28 -8.32
CA ASN A 108 -5.92 -13.27 -9.38
C ASN A 108 -5.58 -12.73 -10.78
N TYR A 109 -5.87 -11.46 -11.04
CA TYR A 109 -5.50 -10.81 -12.31
C TYR A 109 -3.98 -10.65 -12.44
N ILE A 110 -3.34 -10.12 -11.40
CA ILE A 110 -1.91 -9.80 -11.39
C ILE A 110 -1.06 -11.03 -11.69
N VAL A 111 -1.33 -12.15 -11.04
CA VAL A 111 -0.53 -13.36 -11.20
C VAL A 111 -0.67 -14.03 -12.57
N ARG A 112 -1.76 -13.75 -13.28
CA ARG A 112 -2.03 -14.27 -14.63
C ARG A 112 -1.60 -13.33 -15.75
N SER A 113 -1.42 -12.04 -15.43
CA SER A 113 -1.20 -10.99 -16.43
C SER A 113 0.19 -11.06 -17.07
N GLN A 114 0.27 -11.18 -18.38
CA GLN A 114 1.55 -11.10 -19.12
C GLN A 114 2.16 -9.70 -19.07
N LYS A 115 1.33 -8.66 -18.93
CA LYS A 115 1.81 -7.28 -18.79
C LYS A 115 2.53 -7.09 -17.45
N VAL A 116 1.99 -7.67 -16.38
CA VAL A 116 2.64 -7.65 -15.06
C VAL A 116 3.96 -8.43 -15.10
N LYS A 117 4.02 -9.55 -15.80
CA LYS A 117 5.28 -10.28 -16.01
C LYS A 117 6.33 -9.45 -16.76
N ARG A 118 5.90 -8.66 -17.76
CA ARG A 118 6.80 -7.72 -18.45
C ARG A 118 7.28 -6.60 -17.52
N LEU A 119 6.39 -6.08 -16.67
CA LEU A 119 6.77 -5.08 -15.67
C LEU A 119 7.78 -5.65 -14.67
N LEU A 120 7.57 -6.85 -14.14
CA LEU A 120 8.53 -7.51 -13.24
C LEU A 120 9.90 -7.68 -13.91
N ARG A 121 9.92 -8.10 -15.18
CA ARG A 121 11.17 -8.20 -15.96
C ARG A 121 11.84 -6.84 -16.14
N TYR A 122 11.07 -5.78 -16.40
CA TYR A 122 11.60 -4.44 -16.49
C TYR A 122 12.19 -3.99 -15.14
N LEU A 123 11.43 -4.15 -14.06
CA LEU A 123 11.85 -3.76 -12.71
C LEU A 123 13.07 -4.54 -12.19
N SER A 124 13.37 -5.73 -12.74
CA SER A 124 14.59 -6.47 -12.36
C SER A 124 15.88 -5.74 -12.73
N HIS A 125 15.80 -4.70 -13.54
CA HIS A 125 16.90 -3.85 -13.94
C HIS A 125 16.90 -2.46 -13.30
N THR A 126 15.97 -2.19 -12.37
CA THR A 126 15.89 -0.93 -11.64
C THR A 126 16.47 -1.05 -10.23
N TRP A 127 16.68 0.08 -9.57
CA TRP A 127 17.05 0.15 -8.16
C TRP A 127 15.79 0.18 -7.28
N ILE A 128 15.79 -0.53 -6.15
CA ILE A 128 14.67 -0.63 -5.19
C ILE A 128 13.32 -0.92 -5.90
N PRO A 129 13.25 -2.00 -6.70
CA PRO A 129 12.06 -2.30 -7.53
C PRO A 129 10.81 -2.65 -6.72
N ASP A 130 10.97 -3.12 -5.49
CA ASP A 130 9.91 -3.41 -4.54
C ASP A 130 9.10 -2.16 -4.14
N GLU A 131 9.73 -0.99 -4.15
CA GLU A 131 9.07 0.30 -3.92
C GLU A 131 8.49 0.92 -5.20
N SER A 132 8.34 0.19 -6.25
CA SER A 132 7.76 0.68 -7.51
C SER A 132 6.68 -0.22 -8.08
N PHE A 133 6.62 -1.47 -7.63
CA PHE A 133 5.78 -2.48 -8.26
C PHE A 133 4.29 -2.25 -8.06
N TRP A 134 3.83 -2.13 -6.80
CA TRP A 134 2.39 -2.14 -6.50
C TRP A 134 1.63 -0.99 -7.14
N THR A 135 2.11 0.22 -6.99
CA THR A 135 1.45 1.40 -7.58
C THR A 135 1.60 1.46 -9.09
N SER A 136 2.72 0.98 -9.67
CA SER A 136 2.83 0.83 -11.13
C SER A 136 1.86 -0.21 -11.69
N VAL A 137 1.44 -1.19 -10.91
CA VAL A 137 0.39 -2.14 -11.31
C VAL A 137 -1.01 -1.56 -11.10
N ALA A 138 -1.28 -0.94 -9.95
CA ALA A 138 -2.61 -0.48 -9.54
C ALA A 138 -2.98 0.91 -10.06
N GLY A 139 -1.99 1.78 -10.23
CA GLY A 139 -2.18 3.21 -10.50
C GLY A 139 -2.39 3.58 -11.98
N ASN A 140 -2.46 2.60 -12.86
CA ASN A 140 -2.61 2.81 -14.31
C ASN A 140 -4.01 2.46 -14.84
N ALA A 141 -5.05 2.78 -14.07
CA ALA A 141 -6.43 2.63 -14.54
C ALA A 141 -6.73 3.56 -15.72
N PRO A 142 -7.55 3.15 -16.70
CA PRO A 142 -7.93 4.00 -17.82
C PRO A 142 -8.85 5.15 -17.37
N TYR A 143 -8.79 6.27 -18.11
CA TYR A 143 -9.67 7.44 -17.88
C TYR A 143 -11.15 7.15 -18.10
N THR A 144 -11.47 6.16 -18.92
CA THR A 144 -12.85 5.75 -19.18
C THR A 144 -12.94 4.23 -19.23
N PRO A 145 -14.07 3.65 -18.80
CA PRO A 145 -14.33 2.22 -19.03
C PRO A 145 -14.45 1.86 -20.51
N LYS A 146 -14.75 2.87 -21.37
CA LYS A 146 -14.89 2.71 -22.82
C LYS A 146 -13.57 2.99 -23.53
N LEU A 147 -13.22 2.11 -24.40
CA LEU A 147 -12.07 2.12 -25.30
C LEU A 147 -11.99 3.44 -26.05
N VAL A 148 -11.06 4.32 -25.70
CA VAL A 148 -10.64 5.42 -26.58
C VAL A 148 -9.51 4.86 -27.44
N LEU A 149 -9.83 4.56 -28.68
CA LEU A 149 -8.84 4.36 -29.74
C LEU A 149 -8.21 5.73 -30.03
N VAL A 150 -7.13 6.05 -29.34
CA VAL A 150 -6.28 7.17 -29.72
C VAL A 150 -5.21 6.62 -30.66
N THR A 151 -5.26 7.13 -31.88
CA THR A 151 -4.34 6.94 -33.00
C THR A 151 -2.93 6.47 -32.63
N GLY A 152 -2.58 5.26 -33.05
CA GLY A 152 -1.21 4.85 -33.39
C GLY A 152 -0.29 4.35 -32.28
N SER A 153 -0.57 4.57 -31.02
CA SER A 153 0.14 3.94 -29.90
C SER A 153 -0.80 3.11 -29.07
N ILE A 154 -0.57 1.80 -29.06
CA ILE A 154 -1.26 0.87 -28.14
C ILE A 154 -0.73 1.18 -26.74
N CYS A 155 -1.31 2.17 -26.09
CA CYS A 155 -1.10 2.39 -24.66
C CYS A 155 -1.72 1.18 -23.95
N LEU A 156 -0.85 0.27 -23.50
CA LEU A 156 -1.25 -1.00 -22.90
C LEU A 156 -1.77 -0.76 -21.47
N VAL A 157 -3.02 -0.39 -21.37
CA VAL A 157 -3.70 -0.16 -20.10
C VAL A 157 -3.82 -1.46 -19.30
N LEU A 158 -3.36 -1.43 -18.05
CA LEU A 158 -3.62 -2.50 -17.08
C LEU A 158 -5.04 -2.31 -16.51
N ARG A 159 -5.93 -3.27 -16.76
CA ARG A 159 -7.28 -3.29 -16.18
C ARG A 159 -7.32 -4.17 -14.94
N VAL A 160 -6.55 -3.81 -13.94
CA VAL A 160 -6.54 -4.53 -12.66
C VAL A 160 -7.81 -4.21 -11.89
N PRO A 161 -8.59 -5.19 -11.42
CA PRO A 161 -9.71 -4.93 -10.53
C PRO A 161 -9.24 -4.15 -9.29
N GLY A 162 -9.99 -3.14 -8.89
CA GLY A 162 -9.61 -2.27 -7.76
C GLY A 162 -8.59 -1.19 -8.07
N SER A 163 -8.14 -1.09 -9.33
CA SER A 163 -7.15 -0.09 -9.76
C SER A 163 -7.74 1.33 -9.80
N TYR A 164 -6.87 2.31 -9.68
CA TYR A 164 -7.16 3.74 -9.70
C TYR A 164 -6.16 4.47 -10.61
N ARG A 165 -6.32 5.79 -10.77
CA ARG A 165 -5.37 6.62 -11.52
C ARG A 165 -4.43 7.33 -10.56
N ALA A 166 -3.20 6.84 -10.44
CA ALA A 166 -2.20 7.41 -9.55
C ALA A 166 -1.91 8.90 -9.84
N ARG A 167 -1.93 9.30 -11.11
CA ARG A 167 -1.74 10.70 -11.52
C ARG A 167 -2.81 11.63 -10.96
N ASP A 168 -4.05 11.19 -10.86
CA ASP A 168 -5.14 12.00 -10.29
C ASP A 168 -4.91 12.22 -8.79
N ILE A 169 -4.45 11.18 -8.10
CA ILE A 169 -4.14 11.26 -6.67
C ILE A 169 -2.92 12.15 -6.42
N ILE A 170 -1.87 12.04 -7.24
CA ILE A 170 -0.69 12.92 -7.16
C ILE A 170 -1.12 14.38 -7.43
N TRP A 171 -1.97 14.61 -8.43
CA TRP A 171 -2.52 15.92 -8.72
C TRP A 171 -3.31 16.47 -7.55
N LEU A 172 -4.22 15.67 -6.99
CA LEU A 172 -5.04 16.03 -5.83
C LEU A 172 -4.17 16.45 -4.64
N ARG A 173 -3.17 15.66 -4.31
CA ARG A 173 -2.23 15.96 -3.21
C ARG A 173 -1.53 17.30 -3.41
N LYS A 174 -1.07 17.60 -4.61
CA LYS A 174 -0.41 18.87 -4.95
C LYS A 174 -1.34 20.09 -4.87
N HIS A 175 -2.59 19.93 -5.28
CA HIS A 175 -3.54 21.05 -5.36
C HIS A 175 -4.32 21.26 -4.07
N MET A 176 -4.54 20.21 -3.30
CA MET A 176 -5.26 20.29 -2.02
C MET A 176 -4.33 20.54 -0.82
N ASN A 177 -3.05 20.74 -1.07
CA ASN A 177 -2.01 20.90 -0.04
C ASN A 177 -2.02 19.74 0.98
N MET A 178 -2.41 18.55 0.53
CA MET A 178 -2.53 17.33 1.33
C MET A 178 -1.18 16.67 1.61
N ASN A 179 -0.14 17.16 0.94
CA ASN A 179 1.22 16.86 1.32
C ASN A 179 1.73 18.02 2.10
N PRO A 180 1.88 17.87 3.37
CA PRO A 180 2.71 18.80 4.05
C PRO A 180 4.09 18.76 3.39
N PRO A 181 4.74 19.94 3.11
CA PRO A 181 6.09 19.95 2.59
C PRO A 181 6.96 19.24 3.62
N TRP A 182 7.40 18.08 3.24
CA TRP A 182 8.36 17.31 3.77
C TRP A 182 8.69 17.44 5.08
N GLU A 183 7.80 17.29 5.89
CA GLU A 183 8.09 16.54 7.08
C GLU A 183 8.60 15.19 6.63
N LYS A 184 9.91 15.11 6.46
CA LYS A 184 10.63 13.87 6.18
C LYS A 184 10.36 12.80 7.26
N THR A 185 9.57 13.13 8.27
CA THR A 185 9.28 12.36 9.46
C THR A 185 8.02 11.52 9.37
N THR A 186 7.10 11.81 8.45
CA THR A 186 5.86 11.08 8.37
C THR A 186 5.56 10.68 6.94
N SER A 187 5.83 9.44 6.60
CA SER A 187 5.33 8.90 5.37
C SER A 187 3.82 8.93 5.41
N SER A 188 3.23 9.30 4.30
CA SER A 188 1.82 9.10 4.01
C SER A 188 0.77 9.76 4.89
N VAL A 189 1.11 10.58 5.86
CA VAL A 189 0.12 11.36 6.60
C VAL A 189 -0.57 12.34 5.67
N GLY A 190 -1.90 12.36 5.70
CA GLY A 190 -2.70 13.15 4.77
C GLY A 190 -2.70 12.57 3.37
N THR A 191 -2.28 11.35 3.21
CA THR A 191 -2.25 10.66 1.93
C THR A 191 -3.43 9.74 1.78
N THR A 192 -3.53 9.15 0.64
CA THR A 192 -4.53 8.17 0.27
C THR A 192 -4.17 6.75 0.72
N TYR A 193 -3.11 6.62 1.52
CA TYR A 193 -2.53 5.34 1.91
C TYR A 193 -2.70 5.06 3.39
N ILE A 194 -3.38 3.97 3.72
CA ILE A 194 -3.62 3.49 5.09
C ILE A 194 -2.86 2.20 5.40
N GLY A 195 -2.13 1.65 4.45
CA GLY A 195 -1.53 0.33 4.60
C GLY A 195 -0.48 0.29 5.69
N ARG A 196 0.27 1.36 5.89
CA ARG A 196 1.36 1.38 6.87
C ARG A 196 1.70 2.79 7.33
N TYR A 197 1.72 3.04 8.63
CA TYR A 197 2.36 4.21 9.24
C TYR A 197 3.85 3.97 9.34
N GLN A 198 4.65 4.93 8.91
CA GLN A 198 6.11 4.87 8.99
C GLN A 198 6.67 6.24 9.35
N VAL A 199 7.57 6.27 10.31
CA VAL A 199 8.37 7.45 10.63
C VAL A 199 9.61 7.45 9.73
N TRP A 200 9.78 8.54 8.97
CA TRP A 200 10.87 8.68 7.99
C TRP A 200 12.06 9.46 8.54
N GLU A 201 12.62 9.06 9.65
CA GLU A 201 13.97 9.47 9.98
C GLU A 201 14.92 8.28 9.85
N TRP A 202 16.10 8.54 9.34
CA TRP A 202 17.15 7.53 9.25
C TRP A 202 17.33 6.85 10.59
N GLN A 203 17.04 5.56 10.64
CA GLN A 203 17.15 4.68 11.81
C GLN A 203 16.14 4.90 12.96
N LYS A 204 15.14 5.75 12.83
CA LYS A 204 14.13 5.82 13.89
C LYS A 204 13.29 4.56 13.94
N VAL A 205 13.37 3.92 15.07
CA VAL A 205 12.46 2.88 15.53
C VAL A 205 11.45 3.57 16.42
N CYS A 206 10.17 3.24 16.27
CA CYS A 206 9.14 3.78 17.14
C CYS A 206 9.44 3.44 18.61
N GLY A 207 9.49 4.44 19.45
CA GLY A 207 9.74 4.32 20.88
C GLY A 207 8.47 4.22 21.71
N VAL A 208 8.62 3.95 23.01
CA VAL A 208 7.48 3.85 23.94
C VAL A 208 6.70 5.16 24.06
N LEU A 209 7.37 6.29 23.92
CA LEU A 209 6.73 7.61 23.99
C LEU A 209 5.87 7.93 22.76
N ASP A 210 6.10 7.25 21.63
CA ASP A 210 5.32 7.42 20.41
C ASP A 210 4.01 6.61 20.45
N VAL A 211 3.91 5.62 21.35
CA VAL A 211 2.78 4.67 21.40
C VAL A 211 1.42 5.34 21.54
N PRO A 212 1.22 6.35 22.42
CA PRO A 212 -0.09 7.02 22.55
C PRO A 212 -0.59 7.61 21.24
N ASP A 213 0.30 8.20 20.45
CA ASP A 213 -0.05 8.78 19.14
C ASP A 213 -0.25 7.70 18.09
N ILE A 214 0.63 6.69 18.06
CA ILE A 214 0.58 5.60 17.08
C ILE A 214 -0.71 4.81 17.18
N ILE A 215 -1.22 4.50 18.37
CA ILE A 215 -2.44 3.68 18.53
C ILE A 215 -3.71 4.38 18.07
N THR A 216 -3.70 5.71 17.96
CA THR A 216 -4.83 6.51 17.46
C THR A 216 -4.82 6.66 15.94
N ARG A 217 -3.73 6.31 15.28
CA ARG A 217 -3.54 6.48 13.83
C ARG A 217 -4.54 5.67 13.02
N PRO A 218 -5.01 6.20 11.86
CA PRO A 218 -5.94 5.50 10.99
C PRO A 218 -5.31 4.33 10.22
N GLU A 219 -3.98 4.26 10.13
CA GLU A 219 -3.31 3.21 9.37
C GLU A 219 -3.52 1.82 9.99
N LEU A 220 -3.36 0.80 9.15
CA LEU A 220 -3.58 -0.59 9.52
C LEU A 220 -2.42 -1.18 10.33
N ILE A 221 -1.21 -0.68 10.06
CA ILE A 221 0.06 -1.26 10.52
C ILE A 221 1.00 -0.13 10.89
N VAL A 222 1.84 -0.35 11.89
CA VAL A 222 2.98 0.52 12.21
C VAL A 222 4.30 -0.11 11.75
N HIS A 223 5.20 0.71 11.26
CA HIS A 223 6.56 0.41 10.86
C HIS A 223 7.48 1.57 11.29
N LYS A 224 8.57 1.41 11.92
CA LYS A 224 9.38 0.25 12.14
C LYS A 224 9.50 0.00 13.64
N LEU A 225 9.26 -1.22 14.08
CA LEU A 225 9.46 -1.64 15.47
C LEU A 225 10.63 -2.61 15.56
N SER A 226 11.39 -2.54 16.64
CA SER A 226 12.53 -3.42 16.86
C SER A 226 12.57 -3.90 18.31
N LEU A 227 12.39 -5.19 18.49
CA LEU A 227 12.48 -5.84 19.80
C LEU A 227 13.86 -5.72 20.45
N SER A 228 14.91 -5.58 19.64
CA SER A 228 16.29 -5.42 20.16
C SER A 228 16.64 -3.99 20.55
N VAL A 229 15.88 -3.00 20.07
CA VAL A 229 16.14 -1.56 20.34
C VAL A 229 15.15 -1.02 21.37
N GLU A 230 13.85 -1.23 21.15
CA GLU A 230 12.78 -0.69 21.98
C GLU A 230 11.66 -1.73 22.17
N PRO A 231 11.90 -2.76 23.00
CA PRO A 231 10.90 -3.82 23.23
C PRO A 231 9.62 -3.30 23.90
N ALA A 232 9.72 -2.22 24.69
CA ALA A 232 8.57 -1.66 25.41
C ALA A 232 7.49 -1.14 24.42
N ALA A 233 7.87 -0.42 23.38
CA ALA A 233 6.94 0.06 22.35
C ALA A 233 6.21 -1.10 21.70
N PHE A 234 6.95 -2.15 21.31
CA PHE A 234 6.38 -3.36 20.71
C PHE A 234 5.34 -4.01 21.63
N MET A 235 5.71 -4.20 22.92
CA MET A 235 4.84 -4.87 23.88
C MET A 235 3.62 -4.03 24.25
N CYS A 236 3.75 -2.70 24.34
CA CYS A 236 2.63 -1.79 24.60
C CYS A 236 1.60 -1.83 23.47
N ILE A 237 2.04 -1.74 22.21
CA ILE A 237 1.14 -1.84 21.06
C ILE A 237 0.46 -3.21 21.02
N LEU A 238 1.21 -4.29 21.17
CA LEU A 238 0.67 -5.64 21.19
C LEU A 238 -0.37 -5.84 22.29
N LYS A 239 -0.10 -5.34 23.51
CA LYS A 239 -1.03 -5.37 24.65
C LYS A 239 -2.32 -4.64 24.33
N GLU A 240 -2.23 -3.44 23.74
CA GLU A 240 -3.40 -2.65 23.37
C GLU A 240 -4.27 -3.36 22.32
N ILE A 241 -3.67 -3.86 21.25
CA ILE A 241 -4.40 -4.58 20.21
C ILE A 241 -5.05 -5.86 20.77
N ARG A 242 -4.35 -6.56 21.66
CA ARG A 242 -4.90 -7.73 22.36
C ARG A 242 -6.07 -7.34 23.26
N TYR A 243 -5.94 -6.26 24.04
CA TYR A 243 -7.02 -5.75 24.89
C TYR A 243 -8.27 -5.42 24.06
N ARG A 244 -8.15 -4.65 22.97
CA ARG A 244 -9.26 -4.33 22.06
C ARG A 244 -9.84 -5.56 21.37
N SER A 245 -9.03 -6.58 21.11
CA SER A 245 -9.52 -7.84 20.54
C SER A 245 -10.44 -8.62 21.48
N HIS A 246 -10.18 -8.55 22.78
CA HIS A 246 -11.02 -9.18 23.82
C HIS A 246 -12.17 -8.29 24.29
N ASN A 247 -12.05 -7.00 24.13
CA ASN A 247 -13.06 -6.00 24.51
C ASN A 247 -13.45 -5.18 23.27
N PRO A 248 -14.12 -5.78 22.28
CA PRO A 248 -14.45 -5.09 21.05
C PRO A 248 -15.45 -3.98 21.32
N ILE A 249 -15.12 -2.78 20.85
CA ILE A 249 -16.03 -1.63 20.83
C ILE A 249 -16.60 -1.47 19.42
N GLU A 250 -17.64 -0.65 19.31
CA GLU A 250 -18.13 -0.23 18.02
C GLU A 250 -17.01 0.55 17.28
N PHE A 251 -16.76 0.18 16.05
CA PHE A 251 -15.74 0.78 15.20
C PHE A 251 -16.39 1.23 13.89
N ASP A 252 -16.42 2.54 13.69
CA ASP A 252 -16.89 3.13 12.44
C ASP A 252 -15.78 3.11 11.39
N ALA A 253 -16.07 2.48 10.26
CA ALA A 253 -15.17 2.42 9.11
C ALA A 253 -15.62 3.32 7.94
N THR A 254 -16.59 4.19 8.14
CA THR A 254 -17.19 5.02 7.06
C THR A 254 -16.15 5.88 6.38
N SER A 255 -15.26 6.52 7.14
CA SER A 255 -14.19 7.37 6.61
C SER A 255 -13.26 6.64 5.63
N TYR A 256 -13.10 5.33 5.77
CA TYR A 256 -12.28 4.53 4.84
C TYR A 256 -12.96 4.33 3.48
N SER A 257 -14.30 4.41 3.42
CA SER A 257 -15.03 4.36 2.16
C SER A 257 -14.92 5.65 1.34
N GLU A 258 -14.53 6.74 1.99
CA GLU A 258 -14.34 8.07 1.38
C GLU A 258 -12.91 8.32 0.91
N MET A 259 -12.05 7.32 1.01
CA MET A 259 -10.68 7.44 0.51
C MET A 259 -10.66 7.66 -1.00
N PRO A 260 -9.79 8.56 -1.52
CA PRO A 260 -9.71 8.85 -2.95
C PRO A 260 -9.53 7.62 -3.84
N THR A 261 -8.79 6.61 -3.40
CA THR A 261 -8.64 5.35 -4.14
C THR A 261 -9.95 4.58 -4.28
N VAL A 262 -10.79 4.61 -3.24
CA VAL A 262 -12.10 3.95 -3.22
C VAL A 262 -13.08 4.69 -4.12
N GLU A 263 -13.15 6.00 -3.97
CA GLU A 263 -14.06 6.85 -4.73
C GLU A 263 -13.73 6.87 -6.23
N LEU A 264 -12.46 6.97 -6.60
CA LEU A 264 -12.02 6.87 -8.00
C LEU A 264 -12.31 5.48 -8.59
N TYR A 265 -12.14 4.42 -7.79
CA TYR A 265 -12.50 3.07 -8.22
C TYR A 265 -14.02 2.91 -8.42
N SER A 266 -14.85 3.55 -7.59
CA SER A 266 -16.30 3.57 -7.74
C SER A 266 -16.80 4.39 -8.92
N GLY A 267 -15.90 5.13 -9.60
CA GLY A 267 -16.20 5.90 -10.80
C GLY A 267 -16.42 7.39 -10.60
N LYS A 268 -16.23 7.91 -9.37
CA LYS A 268 -16.26 9.37 -9.14
C LYS A 268 -15.14 10.06 -9.93
N ARG A 269 -15.41 11.28 -10.35
CA ARG A 269 -14.39 12.18 -10.92
C ARG A 269 -13.59 12.82 -9.80
N ILE A 270 -12.38 13.28 -10.12
CA ILE A 270 -11.49 13.94 -9.17
C ILE A 270 -12.14 15.17 -8.49
N THR A 271 -13.04 15.85 -9.18
CA THR A 271 -13.79 17.01 -8.68
C THR A 271 -14.98 16.65 -7.77
N GLU A 272 -15.28 15.35 -7.64
CA GLU A 272 -16.39 14.82 -6.85
C GLU A 272 -15.92 14.06 -5.62
N LEU A 273 -14.61 14.04 -5.37
CA LEU A 273 -14.03 13.28 -4.26
C LEU A 273 -14.35 13.95 -2.93
N THR A 274 -14.77 13.12 -2.00
CA THR A 274 -14.88 13.46 -0.58
C THR A 274 -13.57 13.04 0.10
N HIS A 275 -13.12 13.77 1.12
CA HIS A 275 -11.92 13.42 1.84
C HIS A 275 -12.27 13.06 3.28
N PRO A 276 -11.76 11.93 3.79
CA PRO A 276 -11.89 11.63 5.20
C PRO A 276 -11.29 12.74 6.05
N GLU A 277 -11.93 13.04 7.16
CA GLU A 277 -11.56 14.16 8.03
C GLU A 277 -10.10 14.08 8.52
N TRP A 278 -9.62 12.89 8.84
CA TRP A 278 -8.23 12.67 9.24
C TRP A 278 -7.19 12.92 8.12
N LEU A 279 -7.58 12.87 6.83
CA LEU A 279 -6.70 13.28 5.73
C LEU A 279 -6.50 14.81 5.72
N LEU A 280 -7.51 15.55 6.16
CA LEU A 280 -7.45 17.01 6.24
C LEU A 280 -6.75 17.49 7.51
N GLN A 281 -6.97 16.80 8.63
CA GLN A 281 -6.40 17.15 9.94
C GLN A 281 -4.88 17.06 10.00
N SER A 282 -4.25 16.22 9.18
CA SER A 282 -2.78 16.13 9.14
C SER A 282 -2.08 17.45 8.74
N SER A 283 -2.82 18.41 8.19
CA SER A 283 -2.32 19.77 7.92
C SER A 283 -2.26 20.66 9.18
N PHE A 284 -2.88 20.26 10.29
CA PHE A 284 -2.98 21.06 11.51
C PHE A 284 -1.92 20.72 12.59
N TYR A 285 -1.27 19.59 12.49
CA TYR A 285 -0.14 19.27 13.40
C TYR A 285 1.16 19.94 12.93
N ARG A 286 1.10 21.27 12.78
CA ARG A 286 2.26 22.14 12.67
C ARG A 286 2.35 22.94 13.97
N GLY A 287 3.06 22.37 14.93
CA GLY A 287 3.44 23.02 16.15
C GLY A 287 4.87 22.61 16.50
#